data_81facdce5cc6311a8d51ec08661f490e
#
_entry.id   81facdce5cc6311a8d51ec08661f490e
#
_cell.length_a   1.000
_cell.length_b   1.000
_cell.length_c   1.000
_cell.angle_alpha   90.00
_cell.angle_beta   90.00
_cell.angle_gamma   90.00
#
_symmetry.space_group_name_H-M   'P 1'
#
loop_
_entity.id
_entity.type
_entity.pdbx_description
1 polymer ?
#
loop_
_entity_poly.entity_id
_entity_poly.type
_entity_poly.pdbx_seq_one_letter_code
_entity_poly.pdbx_strand_id
1 'polypeptide(L)'
;MKKAFLLFALTILSMKGIAQEKLDYARTWVFMVGVLEWADGKTFAPFDKEGRVDAKIKKFFEQQGVPANQMLYIKDQGATTNTVREAFVTFLKKAKKGDILFFYYCGHGYKNDAGKVCFANYKGADWTTEEIVKTVNENFAGNTALFTADCCNSGGLAKEVQKYKTRNYVALNSVVPTDVSTGNWTFSNALLYALEGRNFVDSDNNRMIQLGELSEYIDTEMAIVEGQKASYFVPASMKNWTLSSGVKAKINNRIGERVMVDYDGSKWLGFIEGVEANKKVKVRFYSYTNNEVDIVEPSRVKPYKCASDFPIGTSVKVYSASYKTWYPAVVLKKFSCLHYIHYSEYGSEWDEWVSLANIKK
;
A
#
# COMPACT_ATOMS: atom_id res chain seq x y z
N MET A 1 70.38 6.54 -29.66
CA MET A 1 68.98 7.06 -29.51
C MET A 1 68.07 5.87 -29.24
N LYS A 2 67.73 5.62 -27.98
CA LYS A 2 66.81 4.52 -27.56
C LYS A 2 65.42 5.12 -27.36
N LYS A 3 64.46 4.70 -28.20
CA LYS A 3 63.03 5.09 -28.05
C LYS A 3 62.39 4.19 -27.01
N ALA A 4 61.98 4.77 -25.90
CA ALA A 4 61.14 4.13 -24.91
C ALA A 4 59.70 4.14 -25.36
N PHE A 5 59.07 2.99 -25.54
CA PHE A 5 57.66 2.81 -25.77
C PHE A 5 56.96 2.75 -24.39
N LEU A 6 56.17 3.77 -24.10
CA LEU A 6 55.33 3.83 -22.90
C LEU A 6 54.00 3.09 -23.23
N LEU A 7 53.84 1.88 -22.66
CA LEU A 7 52.57 1.12 -22.75
C LEU A 7 51.58 1.71 -21.73
N PHE A 8 50.56 2.42 -22.19
CA PHE A 8 49.44 2.84 -21.36
C PHE A 8 48.45 1.66 -21.24
N ALA A 9 48.47 0.98 -20.11
CA ALA A 9 47.49 -0.03 -19.78
C ALA A 9 46.20 0.68 -19.36
N LEU A 10 45.21 0.69 -20.25
CA LEU A 10 43.85 1.15 -19.95
C LEU A 10 43.15 0.09 -19.09
N THR A 11 43.11 0.26 -17.79
CA THR A 11 42.27 -0.53 -16.88
C THR A 11 40.81 -0.11 -17.09
N ILE A 12 40.09 -0.89 -17.89
CA ILE A 12 38.64 -0.79 -17.98
C ILE A 12 38.10 -1.32 -16.63
N LEU A 13 37.77 -0.40 -15.74
CA LEU A 13 36.94 -0.69 -14.57
C LEU A 13 35.55 -1.06 -15.11
N SER A 14 35.25 -2.34 -15.23
CA SER A 14 33.88 -2.78 -15.45
C SER A 14 33.08 -2.44 -14.22
N MET A 15 32.42 -1.28 -14.26
CA MET A 15 31.30 -1.03 -13.35
C MET A 15 30.28 -2.13 -13.63
N LYS A 16 30.30 -3.20 -12.83
CA LYS A 16 29.15 -4.09 -12.70
C LYS A 16 28.04 -3.17 -12.18
N GLY A 17 27.17 -2.72 -13.08
CA GLY A 17 25.93 -2.08 -12.66
C GLY A 17 25.28 -3.03 -11.65
N ILE A 18 25.08 -2.56 -10.43
CA ILE A 18 24.29 -3.28 -9.44
C ILE A 18 22.92 -3.43 -10.10
N ALA A 19 22.61 -4.64 -10.57
CA ALA A 19 21.28 -4.92 -11.12
C ALA A 19 20.29 -4.55 -10.02
N GLN A 20 19.45 -3.55 -10.29
CA GLN A 20 18.46 -3.09 -9.33
C GLN A 20 17.55 -4.28 -9.00
N GLU A 21 17.48 -4.64 -7.74
CA GLU A 21 16.62 -5.74 -7.29
C GLU A 21 15.16 -5.39 -7.61
N LYS A 22 14.43 -6.33 -8.18
CA LYS A 22 13.04 -6.16 -8.59
C LYS A 22 12.20 -7.38 -8.29
N LEU A 23 10.88 -7.21 -8.30
CA LEU A 23 9.93 -8.31 -8.22
C LEU A 23 10.11 -9.25 -9.43
N ASP A 24 10.44 -10.51 -9.13
CA ASP A 24 10.58 -11.58 -10.11
C ASP A 24 9.38 -12.54 -9.97
N TYR A 25 8.47 -12.47 -10.89
CA TYR A 25 7.22 -13.25 -10.84
C TYR A 25 7.48 -14.76 -10.89
N ALA A 26 8.52 -15.22 -11.56
CA ALA A 26 8.88 -16.65 -11.60
C ALA A 26 9.34 -17.18 -10.23
N ARG A 27 9.80 -16.30 -9.36
CA ARG A 27 10.30 -16.61 -8.02
C ARG A 27 9.39 -16.06 -6.91
N THR A 28 8.24 -15.54 -7.26
CA THR A 28 7.29 -14.96 -6.30
C THR A 28 6.30 -16.01 -5.85
N TRP A 29 6.19 -16.15 -4.53
CA TRP A 29 5.22 -16.97 -3.82
C TRP A 29 4.12 -16.06 -3.28
N VAL A 30 2.90 -16.21 -3.80
CA VAL A 30 1.76 -15.35 -3.48
C VAL A 30 0.83 -16.09 -2.54
N PHE A 31 0.76 -15.66 -1.28
CA PHE A 31 -0.19 -16.17 -0.29
C PHE A 31 -1.20 -15.10 0.07
N MET A 32 -2.46 -15.35 -0.23
CA MET A 32 -3.54 -14.39 -0.05
C MET A 32 -4.66 -14.99 0.80
N VAL A 33 -5.17 -14.21 1.75
CA VAL A 33 -6.36 -14.51 2.54
C VAL A 33 -7.33 -13.33 2.43
N GLY A 34 -8.52 -13.57 1.88
CA GLY A 34 -9.54 -12.55 1.72
C GLY A 34 -10.85 -12.97 2.37
N VAL A 35 -11.19 -12.40 3.52
CA VAL A 35 -12.38 -12.78 4.29
C VAL A 35 -13.36 -11.63 4.28
N LEU A 36 -14.51 -11.80 3.61
CA LEU A 36 -15.59 -10.82 3.52
C LEU A 36 -16.87 -11.30 4.18
N GLU A 37 -16.88 -12.53 4.73
CA GLU A 37 -17.97 -13.06 5.55
C GLU A 37 -17.41 -13.91 6.68
N TRP A 38 -18.10 -13.96 7.79
CA TRP A 38 -17.69 -14.68 9.00
C TRP A 38 -18.81 -15.58 9.49
N ALA A 39 -18.46 -16.70 10.13
CA ALA A 39 -19.43 -17.60 10.77
C ALA A 39 -20.20 -16.87 11.89
N ASP A 40 -19.55 -15.96 12.61
CA ASP A 40 -20.17 -15.05 13.56
C ASP A 40 -20.34 -13.66 12.91
N GLY A 41 -21.39 -13.51 12.14
CA GLY A 41 -21.76 -12.23 11.52
C GLY A 41 -22.27 -11.15 12.48
N LYS A 42 -22.42 -11.48 13.79
CA LYS A 42 -22.78 -10.47 14.81
C LYS A 42 -21.53 -9.74 15.30
N THR A 43 -20.43 -10.47 15.53
CA THR A 43 -19.15 -9.87 15.94
C THR A 43 -18.43 -9.23 14.74
N PHE A 44 -18.46 -9.90 13.59
CA PHE A 44 -17.80 -9.44 12.37
C PHE A 44 -18.83 -9.31 11.25
N ALA A 45 -19.32 -8.09 11.04
CA ALA A 45 -20.27 -7.80 9.97
C ALA A 45 -19.68 -8.11 8.59
N PRO A 46 -20.43 -8.75 7.69
CA PRO A 46 -19.93 -9.05 6.34
C PRO A 46 -19.71 -7.78 5.53
N PHE A 47 -18.73 -7.82 4.64
CA PHE A 47 -18.50 -6.81 3.62
C PHE A 47 -19.15 -7.22 2.29
N ASP A 48 -19.40 -6.22 1.44
CA ASP A 48 -19.84 -6.48 0.08
C ASP A 48 -18.77 -7.25 -0.70
N LYS A 49 -19.20 -8.26 -1.44
CA LYS A 49 -18.32 -9.10 -2.25
C LYS A 49 -18.24 -8.65 -3.71
N GLU A 50 -19.08 -7.71 -4.13
CA GLU A 50 -19.03 -7.17 -5.47
C GLU A 50 -17.75 -6.36 -5.68
N GLY A 51 -17.12 -6.57 -6.84
CA GLY A 51 -15.92 -5.81 -7.20
C GLY A 51 -14.69 -6.05 -6.33
N ARG A 52 -14.64 -7.11 -5.50
CA ARG A 52 -13.57 -7.39 -4.53
C ARG A 52 -12.17 -7.29 -5.16
N VAL A 53 -11.33 -6.46 -4.55
CA VAL A 53 -10.01 -6.10 -5.11
C VAL A 53 -8.96 -7.19 -4.86
N ASP A 54 -9.09 -7.97 -3.80
CA ASP A 54 -8.22 -9.13 -3.55
C ASP A 54 -8.25 -10.14 -4.72
N ALA A 55 -9.44 -10.38 -5.32
CA ALA A 55 -9.55 -11.20 -6.51
C ALA A 55 -8.88 -10.56 -7.74
N LYS A 56 -8.89 -9.23 -7.84
CA LYS A 56 -8.18 -8.50 -8.91
C LYS A 56 -6.66 -8.60 -8.74
N ILE A 57 -6.15 -8.51 -7.51
CA ILE A 57 -4.73 -8.70 -7.19
C ILE A 57 -4.30 -10.15 -7.54
N LYS A 58 -5.10 -11.14 -7.17
CA LYS A 58 -4.83 -12.54 -7.56
C LYS A 58 -4.75 -12.66 -9.08
N LYS A 59 -5.73 -12.14 -9.82
CA LYS A 59 -5.77 -12.16 -11.28
C LYS A 59 -4.57 -11.46 -11.90
N PHE A 60 -4.12 -10.35 -11.31
CA PHE A 60 -2.90 -9.67 -11.75
C PHE A 60 -1.69 -10.61 -11.71
N PHE A 61 -1.44 -11.30 -10.59
CA PHE A 61 -0.30 -12.22 -10.49
C PHE A 61 -0.41 -13.40 -11.46
N GLU A 62 -1.60 -13.92 -11.73
CA GLU A 62 -1.83 -14.92 -12.77
C GLU A 62 -1.42 -14.41 -14.15
N GLN A 63 -1.82 -13.18 -14.49
CA GLN A 63 -1.50 -12.54 -15.76
C GLN A 63 -0.01 -12.22 -15.92
N GLN A 64 0.70 -11.98 -14.80
CA GLN A 64 2.15 -11.80 -14.80
C GLN A 64 2.93 -13.13 -14.89
N GLY A 65 2.25 -14.26 -14.90
CA GLY A 65 2.88 -15.58 -15.06
C GLY A 65 3.48 -16.17 -13.79
N VAL A 66 3.00 -15.75 -12.61
CA VAL A 66 3.35 -16.45 -11.36
C VAL A 66 2.90 -17.91 -11.48
N PRO A 67 3.78 -18.90 -11.24
CA PRO A 67 3.41 -20.31 -11.34
C PRO A 67 2.24 -20.68 -10.43
N ALA A 68 1.29 -21.47 -10.95
CA ALA A 68 0.08 -21.82 -10.21
C ALA A 68 0.38 -22.52 -8.87
N ASN A 69 1.46 -23.29 -8.76
CA ASN A 69 1.89 -23.93 -7.52
C ASN A 69 2.59 -22.97 -6.53
N GLN A 70 2.87 -21.73 -6.97
CA GLN A 70 3.39 -20.63 -6.15
C GLN A 70 2.32 -19.60 -5.80
N MET A 71 1.04 -19.89 -6.08
CA MET A 71 -0.08 -19.06 -5.70
C MET A 71 -1.09 -19.84 -4.85
N LEU A 72 -1.47 -19.25 -3.71
CA LEU A 72 -2.53 -19.77 -2.87
C LEU A 72 -3.43 -18.62 -2.41
N TYR A 73 -4.71 -18.69 -2.76
CA TYR A 73 -5.72 -17.74 -2.35
C TYR A 73 -6.83 -18.46 -1.62
N ILE A 74 -6.96 -18.19 -0.32
CA ILE A 74 -7.99 -18.75 0.57
C ILE A 74 -8.98 -17.63 0.88
N LYS A 75 -10.27 -17.89 0.69
CA LYS A 75 -11.29 -16.86 0.87
C LYS A 75 -12.50 -17.35 1.66
N ASP A 76 -13.13 -16.39 2.33
CA ASP A 76 -14.45 -16.53 2.96
C ASP A 76 -14.53 -17.81 3.80
N GLN A 77 -15.54 -18.66 3.61
CA GLN A 77 -15.79 -19.89 4.37
C GLN A 77 -14.59 -20.87 4.38
N GLY A 78 -13.78 -20.85 3.32
CA GLY A 78 -12.55 -21.65 3.25
C GLY A 78 -11.44 -21.17 4.18
N ALA A 79 -11.49 -19.91 4.61
CA ALA A 79 -10.47 -19.28 5.43
C ALA A 79 -10.70 -19.51 6.94
N THR A 80 -10.87 -20.76 7.38
CA THR A 80 -10.83 -21.04 8.84
C THR A 80 -9.40 -20.89 9.35
N THR A 81 -9.21 -20.51 10.62
CA THR A 81 -7.86 -20.28 11.16
C THR A 81 -6.97 -21.52 11.03
N ASN A 82 -7.50 -22.71 11.29
CA ASN A 82 -6.72 -23.95 11.15
C ASN A 82 -6.32 -24.20 9.69
N THR A 83 -7.26 -24.07 8.75
CA THR A 83 -6.97 -24.23 7.31
C THR A 83 -5.90 -23.24 6.85
N VAL A 84 -6.02 -21.97 7.25
CA VAL A 84 -5.05 -20.93 6.87
C VAL A 84 -3.66 -21.23 7.44
N ARG A 85 -3.56 -21.60 8.72
CA ARG A 85 -2.29 -21.95 9.40
C ARG A 85 -1.57 -23.11 8.72
N GLU A 86 -2.26 -24.22 8.53
CA GLU A 86 -1.71 -25.43 7.92
C GLU A 86 -1.27 -25.18 6.48
N ALA A 87 -2.12 -24.53 5.72
CA ALA A 87 -1.83 -24.17 4.33
C ALA A 87 -0.64 -23.20 4.25
N PHE A 88 -0.54 -22.22 5.13
CA PHE A 88 0.55 -21.24 5.15
C PHE A 88 1.89 -21.90 5.41
N VAL A 89 2.02 -22.71 6.46
CA VAL A 89 3.24 -23.44 6.76
C VAL A 89 3.64 -24.36 5.60
N THR A 90 2.68 -25.13 5.07
CA THR A 90 2.94 -26.04 3.95
C THR A 90 3.38 -25.31 2.68
N PHE A 91 2.80 -24.14 2.43
CA PHE A 91 3.12 -23.30 1.30
C PHE A 91 4.53 -22.72 1.41
N LEU A 92 4.88 -22.14 2.55
CA LEU A 92 6.17 -21.49 2.81
C LEU A 92 7.35 -22.47 2.69
N LYS A 93 7.20 -23.72 3.15
CA LYS A 93 8.24 -24.76 3.12
C LYS A 93 8.65 -25.17 1.70
N LYS A 94 7.86 -24.86 0.68
CA LYS A 94 8.19 -25.17 -0.73
C LYS A 94 9.15 -24.16 -1.36
N ALA A 95 9.25 -22.97 -0.76
CA ALA A 95 10.10 -21.89 -1.27
C ALA A 95 11.59 -22.18 -1.08
N LYS A 96 12.41 -21.61 -1.96
CA LYS A 96 13.87 -21.80 -2.00
C LYS A 96 14.58 -20.47 -1.73
N LYS A 97 15.88 -20.58 -1.49
CA LYS A 97 16.75 -19.40 -1.35
C LYS A 97 16.61 -18.49 -2.58
N GLY A 98 16.42 -17.19 -2.32
CA GLY A 98 16.24 -16.15 -3.31
C GLY A 98 14.80 -15.96 -3.77
N ASP A 99 13.84 -16.78 -3.32
CA ASP A 99 12.43 -16.56 -3.59
C ASP A 99 11.89 -15.35 -2.80
N ILE A 100 10.77 -14.83 -3.28
CA ILE A 100 10.08 -13.66 -2.75
C ILE A 100 8.71 -14.12 -2.26
N LEU A 101 8.33 -13.76 -1.03
CA LEU A 101 6.97 -13.92 -0.55
C LEU A 101 6.20 -12.61 -0.74
N PHE A 102 5.02 -12.72 -1.34
CA PHE A 102 3.98 -11.71 -1.33
C PHE A 102 2.82 -12.22 -0.48
N PHE A 103 2.69 -11.68 0.72
CA PHE A 103 1.60 -11.98 1.64
C PHE A 103 0.55 -10.86 1.56
N TYR A 104 -0.72 -11.23 1.42
CA TYR A 104 -1.84 -10.30 1.43
C TYR A 104 -2.98 -10.80 2.30
N TYR A 105 -3.52 -9.90 3.11
CA TYR A 105 -4.74 -10.15 3.88
C TYR A 105 -5.73 -8.98 3.68
N CYS A 106 -7.02 -9.30 3.53
CA CYS A 106 -8.11 -8.34 3.68
C CYS A 106 -9.28 -8.94 4.46
N GLY A 107 -9.95 -8.10 5.26
CA GLY A 107 -11.06 -8.50 6.12
C GLY A 107 -11.12 -7.68 7.41
N HIS A 108 -11.60 -8.26 8.49
CA HIS A 108 -11.53 -7.62 9.81
C HIS A 108 -10.19 -7.86 10.49
N GLY A 109 -9.69 -6.82 11.16
CA GLY A 109 -8.60 -6.89 12.12
C GLY A 109 -9.09 -6.41 13.49
N TYR A 110 -8.50 -6.94 14.56
CA TYR A 110 -8.89 -6.59 15.93
C TYR A 110 -7.72 -6.80 16.89
N LYS A 111 -7.89 -6.35 18.14
CA LYS A 111 -7.01 -6.71 19.24
C LYS A 111 -7.73 -7.71 20.14
N ASN A 112 -7.05 -8.80 20.48
CA ASN A 112 -7.55 -9.76 21.45
C ASN A 112 -7.38 -9.25 22.91
N ASP A 113 -7.86 -10.02 23.88
CA ASP A 113 -7.79 -9.68 25.31
C ASP A 113 -6.36 -9.45 25.83
N ALA A 114 -5.36 -10.06 25.17
CA ALA A 114 -3.95 -9.85 25.47
C ALA A 114 -3.36 -8.61 24.75
N GLY A 115 -4.18 -7.82 24.06
CA GLY A 115 -3.77 -6.62 23.30
C GLY A 115 -2.99 -6.93 22.02
N LYS A 116 -2.93 -8.20 21.58
CA LYS A 116 -2.26 -8.60 20.36
C LYS A 116 -3.16 -8.32 19.14
N VAL A 117 -2.57 -7.79 18.07
CA VAL A 117 -3.28 -7.59 16.80
C VAL A 117 -3.51 -8.94 16.13
N CYS A 118 -4.77 -9.17 15.73
CA CYS A 118 -5.24 -10.40 15.10
C CYS A 118 -5.96 -10.10 13.79
N PHE A 119 -5.88 -11.04 12.86
CA PHE A 119 -6.68 -11.06 11.65
C PHE A 119 -7.83 -12.06 11.80
N ALA A 120 -9.05 -11.60 11.54
CA ALA A 120 -10.26 -12.39 11.72
C ALA A 120 -10.48 -13.34 10.53
N ASN A 121 -10.12 -14.59 10.67
CA ASN A 121 -10.50 -15.64 9.72
C ASN A 121 -12.00 -15.94 9.80
N TYR A 122 -12.54 -16.70 8.84
CA TYR A 122 -13.97 -17.06 8.79
C TYR A 122 -14.50 -17.60 10.13
N LYS A 123 -13.71 -18.44 10.80
CA LYS A 123 -13.91 -18.93 12.16
C LYS A 123 -12.62 -19.52 12.72
N GLY A 124 -12.53 -19.63 14.02
CA GLY A 124 -11.42 -20.29 14.73
C GLY A 124 -10.74 -19.37 15.72
N ALA A 125 -9.59 -19.79 16.21
CA ALA A 125 -8.79 -19.04 17.18
C ALA A 125 -8.12 -17.81 16.55
N ASP A 126 -7.64 -16.90 17.39
CA ASP A 126 -6.88 -15.71 16.98
C ASP A 126 -5.71 -16.08 16.05
N TRP A 127 -5.58 -15.34 14.96
CA TRP A 127 -4.42 -15.41 14.08
C TRP A 127 -3.63 -14.11 14.18
N THR A 128 -2.65 -14.10 15.08
CA THR A 128 -1.95 -12.87 15.44
C THR A 128 -0.92 -12.47 14.38
N THR A 129 -0.68 -11.17 14.23
CA THR A 129 0.39 -10.64 13.36
C THR A 129 1.78 -11.13 13.80
N GLU A 130 1.98 -11.33 15.11
CA GLU A 130 3.18 -11.95 15.65
C GLU A 130 3.38 -13.38 15.11
N GLU A 131 2.33 -14.21 15.19
CA GLU A 131 2.34 -15.58 14.65
C GLU A 131 2.62 -15.62 13.16
N ILE A 132 1.97 -14.74 12.39
CA ILE A 132 2.16 -14.65 10.92
C ILE A 132 3.62 -14.40 10.58
N VAL A 133 4.23 -13.36 11.15
CA VAL A 133 5.62 -12.98 10.86
C VAL A 133 6.59 -14.05 11.37
N LYS A 134 6.36 -14.61 12.56
CA LYS A 134 7.16 -15.71 13.11
C LYS A 134 7.12 -16.94 12.20
N THR A 135 5.93 -17.32 11.72
CA THR A 135 5.75 -18.46 10.82
C THR A 135 6.57 -18.29 9.53
N VAL A 136 6.60 -17.07 8.94
CA VAL A 136 7.45 -16.77 7.78
C VAL A 136 8.93 -16.85 8.16
N ASN A 137 9.31 -16.29 9.30
CA ASN A 137 10.71 -16.35 9.74
C ASN A 137 11.24 -17.78 9.89
N GLU A 138 10.42 -18.69 10.36
CA GLU A 138 10.79 -20.07 10.64
C GLU A 138 10.69 -21.01 9.43
N ASN A 139 9.78 -20.75 8.48
CA ASN A 139 9.44 -21.71 7.44
C ASN A 139 9.74 -21.26 6.00
N PHE A 140 9.98 -19.96 5.76
CA PHE A 140 10.25 -19.44 4.42
C PHE A 140 11.76 -19.37 4.16
N ALA A 141 12.24 -20.07 3.14
CA ALA A 141 13.66 -20.06 2.78
C ALA A 141 14.10 -18.89 1.89
N GLY A 142 13.16 -18.10 1.37
CA GLY A 142 13.44 -17.00 0.46
C GLY A 142 14.11 -15.79 1.13
N ASN A 143 14.52 -14.82 0.31
CA ASN A 143 15.31 -13.67 0.76
C ASN A 143 14.47 -12.43 1.10
N THR A 144 13.27 -12.31 0.54
CA THR A 144 12.41 -11.11 0.66
C THR A 144 10.99 -11.53 1.02
N ALA A 145 10.39 -10.86 1.98
CA ALA A 145 8.99 -11.06 2.36
C ALA A 145 8.26 -9.70 2.45
N LEU A 146 7.30 -9.53 1.53
CA LEU A 146 6.41 -8.37 1.51
C LEU A 146 5.09 -8.76 2.18
N PHE A 147 4.76 -8.08 3.25
CA PHE A 147 3.50 -8.22 3.98
C PHE A 147 2.59 -7.05 3.64
N THR A 148 1.38 -7.36 3.18
CA THR A 148 0.37 -6.34 2.88
C THR A 148 -0.94 -6.70 3.55
N ALA A 149 -1.62 -5.72 4.16
CA ALA A 149 -2.90 -5.97 4.80
C ALA A 149 -3.85 -4.76 4.74
N ASP A 150 -5.09 -5.05 4.36
CA ASP A 150 -6.19 -4.10 4.28
C ASP A 150 -7.27 -4.45 5.30
N CYS A 151 -7.07 -4.02 6.54
CA CYS A 151 -7.97 -4.25 7.67
C CYS A 151 -7.65 -3.35 8.86
N CYS A 152 -8.56 -3.27 9.82
CA CYS A 152 -8.32 -2.61 11.11
C CYS A 152 -7.05 -3.15 11.78
N ASN A 153 -6.31 -2.29 12.46
CA ASN A 153 -5.09 -2.60 13.21
C ASN A 153 -3.96 -3.24 12.36
N SER A 154 -4.07 -3.23 11.02
CA SER A 154 -3.15 -3.95 10.10
C SER A 154 -1.68 -3.58 10.29
N GLY A 155 -1.38 -2.39 10.79
CA GLY A 155 -0.02 -1.94 11.14
C GLY A 155 0.70 -2.81 12.17
N GLY A 156 0.00 -3.75 12.81
CA GLY A 156 0.63 -4.79 13.62
C GLY A 156 1.71 -5.56 12.86
N LEU A 157 1.52 -5.81 11.54
CA LEU A 157 2.55 -6.44 10.71
C LEU A 157 3.82 -5.58 10.62
N ALA A 158 3.67 -4.26 10.38
CA ALA A 158 4.81 -3.35 10.30
C ALA A 158 5.62 -3.31 11.61
N LYS A 159 4.95 -3.44 12.76
CA LYS A 159 5.60 -3.55 14.06
C LYS A 159 6.32 -4.89 14.22
N GLU A 160 5.71 -5.99 13.80
CA GLU A 160 6.28 -7.33 14.00
C GLU A 160 7.48 -7.60 13.10
N VAL A 161 7.45 -7.21 11.82
CA VAL A 161 8.57 -7.45 10.89
C VAL A 161 9.87 -6.79 11.33
N GLN A 162 9.82 -5.68 12.07
CA GLN A 162 10.99 -4.97 12.57
C GLN A 162 11.82 -5.78 13.58
N LYS A 163 11.22 -6.79 14.21
CA LYS A 163 11.90 -7.66 15.18
C LYS A 163 12.88 -8.63 14.52
N TYR A 164 12.78 -8.85 13.20
CA TYR A 164 13.56 -9.84 12.48
C TYR A 164 14.53 -9.19 11.48
N LYS A 165 15.71 -9.80 11.34
CA LYS A 165 16.79 -9.33 10.45
C LYS A 165 17.32 -10.44 9.53
N THR A 166 16.64 -11.57 9.47
CA THR A 166 17.08 -12.77 8.75
C THR A 166 16.94 -12.65 7.22
N ARG A 167 16.12 -11.70 6.77
CA ARG A 167 15.84 -11.43 5.34
C ARG A 167 15.34 -9.99 5.16
N ASN A 168 15.07 -9.58 3.94
CA ASN A 168 14.44 -8.30 3.63
C ASN A 168 12.94 -8.38 3.96
N TYR A 169 12.55 -7.85 5.11
CA TYR A 169 11.15 -7.72 5.47
C TYR A 169 10.62 -6.33 5.08
N VAL A 170 9.47 -6.32 4.44
CA VAL A 170 8.71 -5.11 4.10
C VAL A 170 7.28 -5.31 4.56
N ALA A 171 6.65 -4.29 5.12
CA ALA A 171 5.22 -4.30 5.45
C ALA A 171 4.57 -3.01 4.99
N LEU A 172 3.41 -3.13 4.33
CA LEU A 172 2.55 -2.04 3.87
C LEU A 172 1.13 -2.34 4.32
N ASN A 173 0.51 -1.43 5.06
CA ASN A 173 -0.75 -1.68 5.75
C ASN A 173 -1.67 -0.47 5.67
N SER A 174 -2.98 -0.70 5.63
CA SER A 174 -3.98 0.35 5.47
C SER A 174 -4.01 1.35 6.63
N VAL A 175 -3.77 0.89 7.86
CA VAL A 175 -3.81 1.76 9.05
C VAL A 175 -2.74 1.40 10.08
N VAL A 176 -2.51 2.30 11.03
CA VAL A 176 -1.65 2.08 12.19
C VAL A 176 -2.22 1.00 13.13
N PRO A 177 -1.39 0.39 14.04
CA PRO A 177 -1.83 -0.71 14.89
C PRO A 177 -2.94 -0.36 15.89
N THR A 178 -3.24 0.92 16.06
CA THR A 178 -4.21 1.42 17.04
C THR A 178 -5.52 1.85 16.43
N ASP A 179 -5.63 1.84 15.11
CA ASP A 179 -6.74 2.45 14.39
C ASP A 179 -7.59 1.43 13.62
N VAL A 180 -8.78 1.89 13.20
CA VAL A 180 -9.72 1.11 12.39
C VAL A 180 -9.57 1.51 10.93
N SER A 181 -9.66 0.53 10.02
CA SER A 181 -9.74 0.76 8.59
C SER A 181 -11.20 0.89 8.14
N THR A 182 -11.42 1.68 7.10
CA THR A 182 -12.73 1.72 6.43
C THR A 182 -12.96 0.44 5.63
N GLY A 183 -14.23 0.18 5.29
CA GLY A 183 -14.61 -0.95 4.41
C GLY A 183 -14.33 -0.71 2.93
N ASN A 184 -13.70 0.43 2.58
CA ASN A 184 -13.35 0.77 1.22
C ASN A 184 -12.05 0.05 0.79
N TRP A 185 -11.90 -0.19 -0.50
CA TRP A 185 -10.72 -0.85 -1.07
C TRP A 185 -9.56 0.12 -1.38
N THR A 186 -9.45 1.25 -0.67
CA THR A 186 -8.49 2.32 -0.98
C THR A 186 -7.04 1.83 -0.94
N PHE A 187 -6.65 1.15 0.13
CA PHE A 187 -5.32 0.54 0.24
C PHE A 187 -5.09 -0.51 -0.85
N SER A 188 -6.02 -1.43 -1.02
CA SER A 188 -5.89 -2.52 -1.99
C SER A 188 -5.85 -2.02 -3.44
N ASN A 189 -6.58 -0.96 -3.76
CA ASN A 189 -6.49 -0.31 -5.07
C ASN A 189 -5.14 0.38 -5.26
N ALA A 190 -4.64 1.10 -4.25
CA ALA A 190 -3.31 1.74 -4.32
C ALA A 190 -2.21 0.69 -4.57
N LEU A 191 -2.27 -0.44 -3.87
CA LEU A 191 -1.36 -1.56 -4.09
C LEU A 191 -1.48 -2.14 -5.51
N LEU A 192 -2.70 -2.35 -6.00
CA LEU A 192 -2.95 -2.87 -7.36
C LEU A 192 -2.43 -1.89 -8.43
N TYR A 193 -2.64 -0.59 -8.27
CA TYR A 193 -2.10 0.42 -9.19
C TYR A 193 -0.58 0.38 -9.28
N ALA A 194 0.09 0.22 -8.15
CA ALA A 194 1.54 0.09 -8.14
C ALA A 194 1.99 -1.20 -8.84
N LEU A 195 1.34 -2.32 -8.58
CA LEU A 195 1.61 -3.60 -9.25
C LEU A 195 1.41 -3.49 -10.77
N GLU A 196 0.36 -2.80 -11.23
CA GLU A 196 0.06 -2.56 -12.64
C GLU A 196 0.98 -1.54 -13.31
N GLY A 197 1.87 -0.90 -12.56
CA GLY A 197 2.79 0.10 -13.12
C GLY A 197 2.12 1.43 -13.49
N ARG A 198 1.08 1.86 -12.74
CA ARG A 198 0.38 3.12 -13.05
C ARG A 198 1.28 4.33 -12.81
N ASN A 199 1.42 5.19 -13.81
CA ASN A 199 2.36 6.32 -13.81
C ASN A 199 2.19 7.31 -12.67
N PHE A 200 0.99 7.44 -12.13
CA PHE A 200 0.72 8.36 -11.02
C PHE A 200 1.25 7.86 -9.66
N VAL A 201 1.74 6.62 -9.59
CA VAL A 201 2.47 6.08 -8.44
C VAL A 201 3.97 6.35 -8.56
N ASP A 202 4.50 6.46 -9.79
CA ASP A 202 5.88 6.80 -10.12
C ASP A 202 6.11 8.29 -9.89
N SER A 203 6.53 8.66 -8.69
CA SER A 203 6.60 10.05 -8.23
C SER A 203 7.80 10.81 -8.80
N ASP A 204 8.89 10.13 -9.12
CA ASP A 204 10.10 10.71 -9.70
C ASP A 204 10.17 10.59 -11.24
N ASN A 205 9.17 9.96 -11.86
CA ASN A 205 9.02 9.73 -13.30
C ASN A 205 10.17 8.93 -13.93
N ASN A 206 10.80 8.05 -13.16
CA ASN A 206 11.89 7.21 -13.65
C ASN A 206 11.39 5.94 -14.38
N ARG A 207 10.08 5.73 -14.47
CA ARG A 207 9.38 4.57 -15.07
C ARG A 207 9.56 3.27 -14.30
N MET A 208 9.89 3.35 -13.05
CA MET A 208 9.94 2.23 -12.14
C MET A 208 9.11 2.60 -10.92
N ILE A 209 8.23 1.73 -10.49
CA ILE A 209 7.54 1.92 -9.22
C ILE A 209 8.30 1.17 -8.17
N GLN A 210 8.81 1.93 -7.21
CA GLN A 210 9.65 1.44 -6.13
C GLN A 210 8.85 1.35 -4.83
N LEU A 211 9.34 0.55 -3.88
CA LEU A 211 8.65 0.37 -2.59
C LEU A 211 8.57 1.68 -1.78
N GLY A 212 9.55 2.58 -1.91
CA GLY A 212 9.49 3.89 -1.30
C GLY A 212 8.33 4.73 -1.83
N GLU A 213 8.16 4.76 -3.15
CA GLU A 213 7.07 5.49 -3.81
C GLU A 213 5.70 4.90 -3.47
N LEU A 214 5.59 3.56 -3.51
CA LEU A 214 4.35 2.89 -3.11
C LEU A 214 3.98 3.22 -1.67
N SER A 215 4.94 3.21 -0.73
CA SER A 215 4.64 3.52 0.67
C SER A 215 4.13 4.96 0.85
N GLU A 216 4.72 5.93 0.13
CA GLU A 216 4.27 7.32 0.15
C GLU A 216 2.91 7.49 -0.56
N TYR A 217 2.68 6.77 -1.66
CA TYR A 217 1.41 6.80 -2.38
C TYR A 217 0.26 6.23 -1.52
N ILE A 218 0.46 5.08 -0.87
CA ILE A 218 -0.52 4.51 0.07
C ILE A 218 -0.82 5.49 1.20
N ASP A 219 0.20 6.06 1.83
CA ASP A 219 0.03 6.98 2.95
C ASP A 219 -0.80 8.21 2.55
N THR A 220 -0.53 8.77 1.37
CA THR A 220 -1.31 9.91 0.85
C THR A 220 -2.73 9.53 0.42
N GLU A 221 -2.94 8.36 -0.20
CA GLU A 221 -4.29 7.90 -0.56
C GLU A 221 -5.14 7.64 0.67
N MET A 222 -4.61 6.93 1.67
CA MET A 222 -5.34 6.68 2.92
C MET A 222 -5.68 7.98 3.64
N ALA A 223 -4.78 8.96 3.66
CA ALA A 223 -5.03 10.25 4.28
C ALA A 223 -6.08 11.10 3.53
N ILE A 224 -6.04 11.13 2.19
CA ILE A 224 -6.98 11.93 1.38
C ILE A 224 -8.37 11.31 1.36
N VAL A 225 -8.44 10.00 1.12
CA VAL A 225 -9.70 9.30 0.86
C VAL A 225 -10.40 8.94 2.16
N GLU A 226 -9.63 8.42 3.11
CA GLU A 226 -10.16 7.81 4.34
C GLU A 226 -9.93 8.68 5.58
N GLY A 227 -9.10 9.72 5.50
CA GLY A 227 -8.68 10.49 6.68
C GLY A 227 -7.87 9.65 7.66
N GLN A 228 -7.18 8.62 7.18
CA GLN A 228 -6.46 7.63 7.98
C GLN A 228 -4.96 7.67 7.74
N LYS A 229 -4.19 7.34 8.76
CA LYS A 229 -2.74 7.17 8.67
C LYS A 229 -2.42 5.72 8.31
N ALA A 230 -1.76 5.52 7.18
CA ALA A 230 -1.22 4.21 6.82
C ALA A 230 -0.07 3.81 7.74
N SER A 231 0.27 2.54 7.75
CA SER A 231 1.42 2.03 8.49
C SER A 231 2.31 1.22 7.57
N TYR A 232 3.61 1.52 7.56
CA TYR A 232 4.54 0.76 6.73
C TYR A 232 5.91 0.63 7.40
N PHE A 233 6.62 -0.41 7.00
CA PHE A 233 8.03 -0.60 7.26
C PHE A 233 8.72 -0.97 5.96
N VAL A 234 9.49 -0.02 5.41
CA VAL A 234 10.35 -0.22 4.23
C VAL A 234 11.77 0.11 4.64
N PRO A 235 12.66 -0.89 4.81
CA PRO A 235 14.06 -0.64 5.15
C PRO A 235 14.73 0.28 4.12
N ALA A 236 15.69 1.10 4.55
CA ALA A 236 16.38 2.02 3.64
C ALA A 236 16.98 1.32 2.41
N SER A 237 17.51 0.12 2.59
CA SER A 237 18.03 -0.72 1.50
C SER A 237 16.98 -1.20 0.50
N MET A 238 15.69 -1.19 0.89
CA MET A 238 14.58 -1.66 0.06
C MET A 238 13.77 -0.52 -0.57
N LYS A 239 14.02 0.73 -0.21
CA LYS A 239 13.24 1.86 -0.76
C LYS A 239 13.26 1.91 -2.28
N ASN A 240 14.43 1.64 -2.88
CA ASN A 240 14.61 1.64 -4.34
C ASN A 240 14.37 0.26 -4.97
N TRP A 241 13.86 -0.73 -4.22
CA TRP A 241 13.52 -2.02 -4.78
C TRP A 241 12.30 -1.89 -5.70
N THR A 242 12.45 -2.34 -6.95
CA THR A 242 11.44 -2.14 -7.99
C THR A 242 10.33 -3.17 -7.87
N LEU A 243 9.11 -2.70 -7.63
CA LEU A 243 7.91 -3.52 -7.60
C LEU A 243 7.40 -3.82 -9.02
N SER A 244 7.37 -2.79 -9.87
CA SER A 244 6.90 -2.90 -11.25
C SER A 244 7.58 -1.87 -12.14
N SER A 245 7.48 -2.08 -13.47
CA SER A 245 7.87 -1.08 -14.45
C SER A 245 6.65 -0.25 -14.83
N GLY A 246 6.79 1.06 -14.85
CA GLY A 246 5.75 1.97 -15.28
C GLY A 246 5.31 1.66 -16.71
N VAL A 247 4.02 1.60 -16.95
CA VAL A 247 3.46 1.39 -18.27
C VAL A 247 3.84 2.60 -19.14
N LYS A 248 4.37 2.35 -20.36
CA LYS A 248 4.46 3.38 -21.41
C LYS A 248 3.04 3.76 -21.86
N ALA A 249 2.28 4.42 -21.01
CA ALA A 249 1.00 4.95 -21.43
C ALA A 249 1.26 6.07 -22.46
N LYS A 250 0.49 6.10 -23.52
CA LYS A 250 0.19 7.38 -24.18
C LYS A 250 -0.48 8.23 -23.12
N ILE A 251 0.30 9.11 -22.50
CA ILE A 251 -0.08 9.84 -21.32
C ILE A 251 -1.22 10.78 -21.70
N ASN A 252 -2.42 10.40 -21.36
CA ASN A 252 -3.41 11.41 -21.09
C ASN A 252 -3.01 11.99 -19.73
N ASN A 253 -2.48 13.21 -19.72
CA ASN A 253 -1.91 13.89 -18.55
C ASN A 253 -2.89 14.03 -17.36
N ARG A 254 -4.14 13.60 -17.50
CA ARG A 254 -5.16 13.70 -16.47
C ARG A 254 -5.39 12.41 -15.68
N ILE A 255 -4.91 11.25 -16.14
CA ILE A 255 -5.04 10.00 -15.38
C ILE A 255 -4.18 10.13 -14.11
N GLY A 256 -4.78 9.85 -12.96
CA GLY A 256 -4.17 10.07 -11.65
C GLY A 256 -4.47 11.45 -11.05
N GLU A 257 -5.10 12.37 -11.80
CA GLU A 257 -5.48 13.68 -11.28
C GLU A 257 -6.64 13.57 -10.29
N ARG A 258 -6.50 14.24 -9.15
CA ARG A 258 -7.61 14.43 -8.20
C ARG A 258 -8.46 15.61 -8.65
N VAL A 259 -9.77 15.40 -8.66
CA VAL A 259 -10.73 16.32 -9.27
C VAL A 259 -11.95 16.52 -8.40
N MET A 260 -12.57 17.68 -8.57
CA MET A 260 -13.95 17.91 -8.13
C MET A 260 -14.90 17.69 -9.29
N VAL A 261 -15.90 16.86 -9.07
CA VAL A 261 -16.91 16.52 -10.08
C VAL A 261 -18.26 17.07 -9.68
N ASP A 262 -18.87 17.83 -10.57
CA ASP A 262 -20.26 18.25 -10.42
C ASP A 262 -21.18 17.08 -10.78
N TYR A 263 -21.78 16.43 -9.77
CA TYR A 263 -22.63 15.25 -9.91
C TYR A 263 -23.90 15.40 -9.07
N ASP A 264 -25.05 15.25 -9.70
CA ASP A 264 -26.38 15.42 -9.09
C ASP A 264 -26.55 16.69 -8.26
N GLY A 265 -26.02 17.82 -8.76
CA GLY A 265 -26.10 19.11 -8.08
C GLY A 265 -25.15 19.29 -6.91
N SER A 266 -24.33 18.30 -6.62
CA SER A 266 -23.32 18.31 -5.56
C SER A 266 -21.90 18.23 -6.14
N LYS A 267 -20.91 18.65 -5.35
CA LYS A 267 -19.50 18.55 -5.71
C LYS A 267 -18.87 17.38 -4.95
N TRP A 268 -18.31 16.45 -5.71
CA TRP A 268 -17.68 15.26 -5.16
C TRP A 268 -16.20 15.23 -5.48
N LEU A 269 -15.39 14.82 -4.52
CA LEU A 269 -13.99 14.55 -4.75
C LEU A 269 -13.88 13.21 -5.50
N GLY A 270 -13.07 13.19 -6.54
CA GLY A 270 -12.83 12.01 -7.34
C GLY A 270 -11.41 11.93 -7.86
N PHE A 271 -11.11 10.81 -8.48
CA PHE A 271 -9.82 10.47 -9.06
C PHE A 271 -10.02 9.99 -10.49
N ILE A 272 -9.25 10.54 -11.44
CA ILE A 272 -9.36 10.14 -12.84
C ILE A 272 -8.64 8.81 -13.06
N GLU A 273 -9.40 7.74 -13.30
CA GLU A 273 -8.88 6.41 -13.63
C GLU A 273 -8.59 6.22 -15.11
N GLY A 274 -9.28 6.95 -15.97
CA GLY A 274 -9.15 6.79 -17.40
C GLY A 274 -9.82 7.90 -18.20
N VAL A 275 -9.55 7.89 -19.48
CA VAL A 275 -10.24 8.76 -20.45
C VAL A 275 -10.67 7.89 -21.63
N GLU A 276 -11.95 7.89 -21.91
CA GLU A 276 -12.57 7.12 -22.97
C GLU A 276 -12.25 7.68 -24.36
N ALA A 277 -12.44 6.88 -25.41
CA ALA A 277 -12.18 7.29 -26.79
C ALA A 277 -13.00 8.53 -27.21
N ASN A 278 -14.18 8.73 -26.65
CA ASN A 278 -15.05 9.90 -26.84
C ASN A 278 -14.68 11.10 -25.95
N LYS A 279 -13.52 11.08 -25.30
CA LYS A 279 -13.00 12.08 -24.36
C LYS A 279 -13.75 12.17 -23.02
N LYS A 280 -14.78 11.36 -22.78
CA LYS A 280 -15.40 11.28 -21.46
C LYS A 280 -14.41 10.77 -20.44
N VAL A 281 -14.58 11.19 -19.19
CA VAL A 281 -13.63 10.93 -18.12
C VAL A 281 -14.20 9.85 -17.21
N LYS A 282 -13.43 8.77 -17.03
CA LYS A 282 -13.74 7.73 -16.05
C LYS A 282 -13.23 8.19 -14.70
N VAL A 283 -14.14 8.46 -13.77
CA VAL A 283 -13.83 8.96 -12.43
C VAL A 283 -14.25 7.95 -11.39
N ARG A 284 -13.33 7.67 -10.47
CA ARG A 284 -13.63 7.00 -9.20
C ARG A 284 -13.99 8.08 -8.18
N PHE A 285 -15.15 7.94 -7.55
CA PHE A 285 -15.57 8.84 -6.48
C PHE A 285 -15.02 8.38 -5.14
N TYR A 286 -14.44 9.30 -4.39
CA TYR A 286 -14.13 9.12 -2.98
C TYR A 286 -15.40 9.34 -2.16
N SER A 287 -15.56 8.67 -1.05
CA SER A 287 -16.71 8.79 -0.14
C SER A 287 -17.96 7.97 -0.52
N TYR A 288 -17.96 7.27 -1.63
CA TYR A 288 -18.98 6.24 -1.89
C TYR A 288 -18.50 4.87 -1.39
N THR A 289 -19.38 4.16 -0.72
CA THR A 289 -19.19 2.74 -0.45
C THR A 289 -19.00 2.01 -1.80
N ASN A 290 -18.03 1.09 -1.86
CA ASN A 290 -17.70 0.28 -3.04
C ASN A 290 -16.91 0.97 -4.16
N ASN A 291 -16.25 2.11 -3.90
CA ASN A 291 -15.42 2.80 -4.90
C ASN A 291 -16.15 2.99 -6.24
N GLU A 292 -17.32 3.58 -6.19
CA GLU A 292 -18.14 3.81 -7.36
C GLU A 292 -17.37 4.53 -8.45
N VAL A 293 -17.44 4.00 -9.66
CA VAL A 293 -16.77 4.53 -10.84
C VAL A 293 -17.82 4.89 -11.87
N ASP A 294 -17.79 6.13 -12.36
CA ASP A 294 -18.69 6.58 -13.40
C ASP A 294 -17.94 7.28 -14.54
N ILE A 295 -18.61 7.37 -15.70
CA ILE A 295 -18.11 8.03 -16.90
C ILE A 295 -18.83 9.36 -17.05
N VAL A 296 -18.10 10.44 -16.79
CA VAL A 296 -18.65 11.80 -16.76
C VAL A 296 -18.15 12.68 -17.91
N GLU A 297 -18.92 13.69 -18.27
CA GLU A 297 -18.52 14.68 -19.28
C GLU A 297 -17.34 15.52 -18.75
N PRO A 298 -16.33 15.84 -19.61
CA PRO A 298 -15.17 16.62 -19.19
C PRO A 298 -15.51 17.99 -18.58
N SER A 299 -16.59 18.61 -19.01
CA SER A 299 -17.06 19.90 -18.49
C SER A 299 -17.47 19.87 -17.01
N ARG A 300 -17.85 18.70 -16.50
CA ARG A 300 -18.23 18.48 -15.10
C ARG A 300 -17.01 18.27 -14.19
N VAL A 301 -15.81 18.09 -14.75
CA VAL A 301 -14.59 17.73 -14.02
C VAL A 301 -13.67 18.95 -13.93
N LYS A 302 -13.39 19.39 -12.71
CA LYS A 302 -12.49 20.51 -12.42
C LYS A 302 -11.31 20.03 -11.55
N PRO A 303 -10.10 20.60 -11.74
CA PRO A 303 -8.98 20.30 -10.86
C PRO A 303 -9.35 20.54 -9.39
N TYR A 304 -8.94 19.61 -8.51
CA TYR A 304 -9.06 19.81 -7.07
C TYR A 304 -8.02 20.85 -6.63
N LYS A 305 -8.48 22.03 -6.22
CA LYS A 305 -7.63 23.13 -5.77
C LYS A 305 -7.83 23.38 -4.29
N CYS A 306 -6.74 23.59 -3.59
CA CYS A 306 -6.76 23.98 -2.19
C CYS A 306 -7.13 25.45 -2.03
N ALA A 307 -7.98 25.77 -1.06
CA ALA A 307 -8.39 27.14 -0.76
C ALA A 307 -7.24 27.97 -0.13
N SER A 308 -6.36 27.32 0.61
CA SER A 308 -5.17 27.91 1.25
C SER A 308 -4.05 26.88 1.32
N ASP A 309 -2.86 27.33 1.71
CA ASP A 309 -1.67 26.50 1.76
C ASP A 309 -0.69 26.97 2.83
N PHE A 310 0.01 26.05 3.48
CA PHE A 310 1.08 26.33 4.42
C PHE A 310 2.41 25.86 3.85
N PRO A 311 3.38 26.75 3.60
CA PRO A 311 4.72 26.37 3.13
C PRO A 311 5.39 25.36 4.08
N ILE A 312 6.27 24.52 3.52
CA ILE A 312 7.14 23.64 4.30
C ILE A 312 7.95 24.49 5.28
N GLY A 313 8.10 24.02 6.54
CA GLY A 313 8.74 24.75 7.63
C GLY A 313 7.80 25.70 8.39
N THR A 314 6.56 25.87 7.97
CA THR A 314 5.59 26.72 8.69
C THR A 314 5.19 26.07 10.02
N SER A 315 5.28 26.84 11.12
CA SER A 315 4.67 26.45 12.40
C SER A 315 3.16 26.65 12.34
N VAL A 316 2.43 25.62 12.72
CA VAL A 316 0.98 25.53 12.64
C VAL A 316 0.42 24.90 13.91
N LYS A 317 -0.90 24.93 14.07
CA LYS A 317 -1.63 24.12 15.06
C LYS A 317 -2.51 23.13 14.32
N VAL A 318 -2.52 21.89 14.78
CA VAL A 318 -3.29 20.78 14.21
C VAL A 318 -4.35 20.33 15.20
N TYR A 319 -5.56 20.18 14.73
CA TYR A 319 -6.69 19.71 15.54
C TYR A 319 -6.71 18.18 15.58
N SER A 320 -6.64 17.62 16.76
CA SER A 320 -6.89 16.20 16.98
C SER A 320 -8.36 15.98 17.35
N ALA A 321 -9.07 15.24 16.50
CA ALA A 321 -10.47 14.88 16.75
C ALA A 321 -10.62 13.95 17.97
N SER A 322 -9.66 13.05 18.19
CA SER A 322 -9.64 12.11 19.31
C SER A 322 -9.50 12.80 20.66
N TYR A 323 -8.64 13.83 20.74
CA TYR A 323 -8.38 14.57 21.98
C TYR A 323 -9.13 15.90 22.05
N LYS A 324 -9.87 16.28 20.99
CA LYS A 324 -10.66 17.52 20.87
C LYS A 324 -9.84 18.78 21.20
N THR A 325 -8.57 18.81 20.82
CA THR A 325 -7.64 19.91 21.12
C THR A 325 -6.68 20.18 19.97
N TRP A 326 -5.99 21.32 20.03
CA TRP A 326 -5.03 21.77 19.05
C TRP A 326 -3.60 21.55 19.54
N TYR A 327 -2.77 20.92 18.75
CA TYR A 327 -1.36 20.63 19.04
C TYR A 327 -0.43 21.47 18.17
N PRO A 328 0.68 22.01 18.72
CA PRO A 328 1.69 22.69 17.91
C PRO A 328 2.41 21.71 17.01
N ALA A 329 2.63 22.10 15.75
CA ALA A 329 3.27 21.28 14.76
C ALA A 329 4.03 22.11 13.72
N VAL A 330 4.87 21.45 12.92
CA VAL A 330 5.59 22.05 11.79
C VAL A 330 5.28 21.27 10.51
N VAL A 331 5.03 21.97 9.42
CA VAL A 331 4.81 21.35 8.11
C VAL A 331 6.14 20.81 7.56
N LEU A 332 6.22 19.51 7.33
CA LEU A 332 7.41 18.83 6.79
C LEU A 332 7.34 18.57 5.29
N LYS A 333 6.16 18.18 4.78
CA LYS A 333 5.93 17.89 3.35
C LYS A 333 4.54 18.36 2.95
N LYS A 334 4.32 18.45 1.64
CA LYS A 334 3.03 18.81 1.06
C LYS A 334 2.69 17.89 -0.09
N PHE A 335 1.45 17.51 -0.17
CA PHE A 335 0.92 16.76 -1.29
C PHE A 335 -0.55 17.12 -1.54
N SER A 336 -0.86 17.71 -2.70
CA SER A 336 -2.19 18.25 -2.94
C SER A 336 -2.62 19.20 -1.81
N CYS A 337 -3.78 18.99 -1.20
CA CYS A 337 -4.28 19.77 -0.06
C CYS A 337 -3.92 19.19 1.31
N LEU A 338 -3.04 18.20 1.34
CA LEU A 338 -2.54 17.62 2.58
C LEU A 338 -1.18 18.21 2.97
N HIS A 339 -0.97 18.29 4.27
CA HIS A 339 0.28 18.69 4.88
C HIS A 339 0.77 17.56 5.77
N TYR A 340 1.97 17.04 5.52
CA TYR A 340 2.62 16.12 6.43
C TYR A 340 3.27 16.94 7.54
N ILE A 341 2.87 16.69 8.76
CA ILE A 341 3.25 17.50 9.92
C ILE A 341 4.02 16.69 10.94
N HIS A 342 4.90 17.37 11.65
CA HIS A 342 5.56 16.90 12.86
C HIS A 342 5.01 17.64 14.06
N TYR A 343 4.52 16.93 15.06
CA TYR A 343 4.07 17.52 16.31
C TYR A 343 5.29 17.91 17.17
N SER A 344 5.40 19.19 17.52
CA SER A 344 6.62 19.77 18.10
C SER A 344 7.06 19.16 19.44
N GLU A 345 6.15 18.53 20.18
CA GLU A 345 6.39 17.94 21.50
C GLU A 345 6.33 16.39 21.49
N TYR A 346 6.28 15.79 20.29
CA TYR A 346 6.11 14.35 20.13
C TYR A 346 7.18 13.78 19.20
N GLY A 347 7.41 12.47 19.27
CA GLY A 347 8.31 11.79 18.35
C GLY A 347 7.74 11.66 16.95
N SER A 348 8.59 11.33 15.96
CA SER A 348 8.20 11.21 14.56
C SER A 348 7.20 10.09 14.29
N GLU A 349 6.97 9.17 15.22
CA GLU A 349 5.92 8.15 15.16
C GLU A 349 4.51 8.75 15.14
N TRP A 350 4.37 10.01 15.58
CA TRP A 350 3.11 10.76 15.56
C TRP A 350 2.93 11.60 14.29
N ASP A 351 3.97 11.71 13.45
CA ASP A 351 3.88 12.46 12.20
C ASP A 351 2.79 11.90 11.31
N GLU A 352 1.98 12.79 10.69
CA GLU A 352 0.84 12.37 9.88
C GLU A 352 0.49 13.38 8.79
N TRP A 353 -0.30 12.96 7.83
CA TRP A 353 -0.93 13.84 6.86
C TRP A 353 -2.22 14.43 7.42
N VAL A 354 -2.35 15.73 7.34
CA VAL A 354 -3.56 16.44 7.77
C VAL A 354 -4.14 17.31 6.67
N SER A 355 -5.46 17.38 6.62
CA SER A 355 -6.19 18.26 5.72
C SER A 355 -6.19 19.71 6.21
N LEU A 356 -6.42 20.66 5.29
CA LEU A 356 -6.52 22.08 5.64
C LEU A 356 -7.65 22.40 6.64
N ALA A 357 -8.67 21.55 6.73
CA ALA A 357 -9.75 21.71 7.70
C ALA A 357 -9.27 21.58 9.16
N ASN A 358 -8.19 20.81 9.36
CA ASN A 358 -7.63 20.47 10.67
C ASN A 358 -6.33 21.22 10.98
N ILE A 359 -5.97 22.26 10.21
CA ILE A 359 -4.72 23.00 10.38
C ILE A 359 -4.96 24.50 10.37
N LYS A 360 -4.30 25.22 11.26
CA LYS A 360 -4.31 26.70 11.32
C LYS A 360 -2.98 27.24 11.78
N LYS A 361 -2.75 28.55 11.55
CA LYS A 361 -1.62 29.29 12.16
C LYS A 361 -1.82 29.48 13.66
#